data_17f892c2c3b4b05f1ab42a1149c561eb
#
_entry.id   17f892c2c3b4b05f1ab42a1149c561eb
#
_cell.length_a   1.000
_cell.length_b   1.000
_cell.length_c   1.000
_cell.angle_alpha   90.00
_cell.angle_beta   90.00
_cell.angle_gamma   90.00
#
_symmetry.space_group_name_H-M   'P 1'
#
loop_
_entity.id
_entity.type
_entity.pdbx_description
1 polymer ?
#
loop_
_entity_poly.entity_id
_entity_poly.type
_entity_poly.pdbx_seq_one_letter_code
_entity_poly.pdbx_strand_id
1 'polypeptide(L)'
;EPKLEKAGYKFILHSLSEFGFFPKQKYSYWETPFSSYSYQDYSFRKAEKEATLANRTYAINDSLEIPDASYLVEPVKGLWLLAIDGNSYLPRKNGGFGSASIGYNQTVDHKKHLFSWIKKVAQNAQKLNKKLIAFSHYPAVDFNDDASPQLKIFLGEKKWQLERVPEERIAKILIEAGIKLHFAGHMHINDTGKRDYKNGHFLVNIQTPSLAAYIPGYKILKLDKNTAEVETVAIKEVPRFDELFPLYKTEHDYLKKSNLKTWNIDILNS
;
A
#
# COMPACT_ATOMS: atom_id res chain seq x y z
N GLU A 1 -4.12 30.41 -8.19
CA GLU A 1 -3.71 29.12 -7.58
C GLU A 1 -3.16 28.22 -8.67
N PRO A 2 -1.98 27.59 -8.47
CA PRO A 2 -1.55 26.56 -9.40
C PRO A 2 -2.59 25.43 -9.39
N LYS A 3 -3.12 25.08 -10.56
CA LYS A 3 -4.00 23.92 -10.71
C LYS A 3 -3.18 22.68 -10.39
N LEU A 4 -3.47 22.02 -9.26
CA LEU A 4 -2.94 20.68 -8.98
C LEU A 4 -3.56 19.71 -9.96
N GLU A 5 -2.77 19.20 -10.89
CA GLU A 5 -3.20 18.13 -11.79
C GLU A 5 -3.21 16.79 -11.05
N LYS A 6 -4.29 16.04 -11.21
CA LYS A 6 -4.37 14.67 -10.70
C LYS A 6 -3.58 13.75 -11.62
N ALA A 7 -2.45 13.28 -11.16
CA ALA A 7 -1.68 12.26 -11.84
C ALA A 7 -2.38 10.90 -11.78
N GLY A 8 -2.51 10.24 -12.94
CA GLY A 8 -3.07 8.89 -13.04
C GLY A 8 -1.99 7.80 -12.93
N TYR A 9 -2.41 6.53 -13.00
CA TYR A 9 -1.52 5.36 -12.95
C TYR A 9 -0.34 5.45 -13.91
N LYS A 10 -0.56 5.90 -15.15
CA LYS A 10 0.51 6.03 -16.15
C LYS A 10 1.66 6.90 -15.66
N PHE A 11 1.33 8.06 -15.10
CA PHE A 11 2.33 8.99 -14.58
C PHE A 11 3.06 8.41 -13.37
N ILE A 12 2.31 7.87 -12.39
CA ILE A 12 2.86 7.33 -11.14
C ILE A 12 3.79 6.14 -11.44
N LEU A 13 3.34 5.18 -12.24
CA LEU A 13 4.14 4.01 -12.55
C LEU A 13 5.39 4.37 -13.34
N HIS A 14 5.30 5.33 -14.25
CA HIS A 14 6.48 5.81 -14.99
C HIS A 14 7.48 6.52 -14.06
N SER A 15 7.01 7.43 -13.22
CA SER A 15 7.86 8.17 -12.27
C SER A 15 8.52 7.26 -11.24
N LEU A 16 7.87 6.16 -10.87
CA LEU A 16 8.34 5.18 -9.90
C LEU A 16 8.85 3.89 -10.56
N SER A 17 9.15 3.91 -11.84
CA SER A 17 9.58 2.73 -12.62
C SER A 17 10.79 2.01 -12.03
N GLU A 18 11.66 2.75 -11.33
CA GLU A 18 12.85 2.19 -10.68
C GLU A 18 12.54 1.32 -9.44
N PHE A 19 11.32 1.40 -8.91
CA PHE A 19 10.93 0.79 -7.62
C PHE A 19 10.10 -0.50 -7.75
N GLY A 20 10.29 -1.27 -8.83
CA GLY A 20 9.71 -2.60 -8.98
C GLY A 20 8.41 -2.65 -9.80
N PHE A 21 7.82 -1.52 -10.19
CA PHE A 21 6.61 -1.48 -11.02
C PHE A 21 6.79 -2.09 -12.42
N PHE A 22 8.03 -2.23 -12.86
CA PHE A 22 8.40 -2.85 -14.13
C PHE A 22 9.52 -3.87 -13.92
N PRO A 23 9.61 -4.91 -14.78
CA PRO A 23 10.68 -5.88 -14.71
C PRO A 23 12.03 -5.23 -15.03
N LYS A 24 13.11 -5.73 -14.44
CA LYS A 24 14.50 -5.34 -14.74
C LYS A 24 15.32 -6.61 -14.98
N GLN A 25 16.35 -6.51 -15.81
CA GLN A 25 17.23 -7.64 -16.11
C GLN A 25 17.91 -8.23 -14.87
N LYS A 26 18.13 -7.39 -13.83
CA LYS A 26 18.72 -7.83 -12.55
C LYS A 26 17.78 -8.60 -11.64
N TYR A 27 16.46 -8.61 -11.90
CA TYR A 27 15.50 -9.36 -11.08
C TYR A 27 15.48 -10.83 -11.51
N SER A 28 15.50 -11.72 -10.54
CA SER A 28 15.38 -13.16 -10.77
C SER A 28 13.97 -13.56 -11.22
N TYR A 29 12.96 -12.78 -10.84
CA TYR A 29 11.56 -12.98 -11.22
C TYR A 29 10.76 -11.69 -11.07
N TRP A 30 9.74 -11.56 -11.90
CA TRP A 30 8.75 -10.47 -11.81
C TRP A 30 7.45 -10.91 -12.47
N GLU A 31 6.30 -10.62 -11.85
CA GLU A 31 4.97 -10.86 -12.42
C GLU A 31 3.93 -9.88 -11.89
N THR A 32 2.77 -9.83 -12.54
CA THR A 32 1.55 -9.14 -12.11
C THR A 32 0.38 -10.11 -12.02
N PRO A 33 -0.79 -9.72 -11.51
CA PRO A 33 -1.99 -10.54 -11.55
C PRO A 33 -2.39 -11.02 -12.95
N PHE A 34 -1.89 -10.37 -13.99
CA PHE A 34 -2.24 -10.59 -15.39
C PHE A 34 -1.15 -11.31 -16.21
N SER A 35 -0.02 -11.64 -15.58
CA SER A 35 1.07 -12.32 -16.27
C SER A 35 0.68 -13.74 -16.72
N SER A 36 1.01 -14.08 -17.98
CA SER A 36 0.67 -15.35 -18.59
C SER A 36 1.69 -16.46 -18.34
N TYR A 37 2.86 -16.14 -17.79
CA TYR A 37 3.97 -17.05 -17.54
C TYR A 37 4.03 -17.51 -16.08
N SER A 38 4.77 -18.61 -15.86
CA SER A 38 5.11 -19.13 -14.54
C SER A 38 6.55 -18.78 -14.16
N TYR A 39 6.94 -19.12 -12.92
CA TYR A 39 8.33 -18.97 -12.45
C TYR A 39 9.32 -19.75 -13.33
N GLN A 40 8.93 -20.97 -13.79
CA GLN A 40 9.77 -21.82 -14.63
C GLN A 40 9.94 -21.29 -16.05
N ASP A 41 8.93 -20.60 -16.58
CA ASP A 41 8.91 -20.06 -17.94
C ASP A 41 9.34 -18.59 -18.01
N TYR A 42 9.73 -18.02 -16.88
CA TYR A 42 10.10 -16.61 -16.79
C TYR A 42 11.29 -16.29 -17.69
N SER A 43 11.17 -15.18 -18.38
CA SER A 43 12.30 -14.48 -18.96
C SER A 43 12.03 -12.98 -18.91
N PHE A 44 13.08 -12.17 -18.79
CA PHE A 44 12.95 -10.71 -18.78
C PHE A 44 12.16 -10.19 -20.00
N ARG A 45 12.43 -10.75 -21.20
CA ARG A 45 11.74 -10.34 -22.45
C ARG A 45 10.24 -10.62 -22.41
N LYS A 46 9.79 -11.76 -21.83
CA LYS A 46 8.36 -12.04 -21.64
C LYS A 46 7.73 -11.05 -20.68
N ALA A 47 8.38 -10.84 -19.53
CA ALA A 47 7.91 -9.92 -18.52
C ALA A 47 7.82 -8.47 -19.04
N GLU A 48 8.84 -8.00 -19.74
CA GLU A 48 8.87 -6.67 -20.34
C GLU A 48 7.72 -6.45 -21.34
N LYS A 49 7.44 -7.44 -22.18
CA LYS A 49 6.33 -7.39 -23.14
C LYS A 49 4.98 -7.30 -22.46
N GLU A 50 4.78 -8.00 -21.33
CA GLU A 50 3.52 -8.06 -20.60
C GLU A 50 3.38 -6.95 -19.54
N ALA A 51 4.47 -6.24 -19.22
CA ALA A 51 4.49 -5.23 -18.16
C ALA A 51 3.78 -3.91 -18.48
N THR A 52 3.27 -3.74 -19.68
CA THR A 52 2.59 -2.50 -20.09
C THR A 52 1.34 -2.26 -19.28
N LEU A 53 0.97 -1.00 -19.07
CA LEU A 53 -0.22 -0.66 -18.30
C LEU A 53 -1.50 -1.21 -18.96
N ALA A 54 -1.54 -1.26 -20.28
CA ALA A 54 -2.67 -1.84 -21.02
C ALA A 54 -2.90 -3.33 -20.72
N ASN A 55 -1.86 -4.06 -20.35
CA ASN A 55 -1.95 -5.48 -19.96
C ASN A 55 -2.24 -5.68 -18.47
N ARG A 56 -2.46 -4.61 -17.71
CA ARG A 56 -2.71 -4.64 -16.27
C ARG A 56 -4.05 -4.00 -15.93
N THR A 57 -5.08 -4.30 -16.70
CA THR A 57 -6.41 -3.74 -16.48
C THR A 57 -7.39 -4.82 -16.04
N TYR A 58 -8.40 -4.42 -15.30
CA TYR A 58 -9.55 -5.25 -14.94
C TYR A 58 -10.84 -4.45 -15.14
N ALA A 59 -11.89 -5.14 -15.56
CA ALA A 59 -13.19 -4.55 -15.74
C ALA A 59 -13.86 -4.27 -14.40
N ILE A 60 -14.38 -3.05 -14.20
CA ILE A 60 -15.24 -2.69 -13.08
C ILE A 60 -16.73 -2.73 -13.47
N ASN A 61 -17.03 -2.67 -14.77
CA ASN A 61 -18.32 -2.94 -15.40
C ASN A 61 -18.09 -3.25 -16.89
N ASP A 62 -19.14 -3.42 -17.65
CA ASP A 62 -19.11 -3.82 -19.07
C ASP A 62 -18.40 -2.81 -20.01
N SER A 63 -18.17 -1.58 -19.55
CA SER A 63 -17.62 -0.49 -20.40
C SER A 63 -16.36 0.17 -19.83
N LEU A 64 -15.96 -0.16 -18.61
CA LEU A 64 -14.86 0.51 -17.92
C LEU A 64 -13.83 -0.45 -17.38
N GLU A 65 -12.60 -0.28 -17.86
CA GLU A 65 -11.43 -0.98 -17.35
C GLU A 65 -10.54 -0.03 -16.55
N ILE A 66 -9.99 -0.54 -15.46
CA ILE A 66 -9.13 0.21 -14.54
C ILE A 66 -7.80 -0.54 -14.41
N PRO A 67 -6.66 0.17 -14.38
CA PRO A 67 -5.38 -0.45 -14.10
C PRO A 67 -5.27 -0.98 -12.68
N ASP A 68 -4.44 -2.02 -12.53
CA ASP A 68 -3.98 -2.55 -11.26
C ASP A 68 -2.45 -2.49 -11.21
N ALA A 69 -1.91 -1.80 -10.20
CA ALA A 69 -0.48 -1.59 -10.05
C ALA A 69 0.22 -2.70 -9.22
N SER A 70 -0.49 -3.75 -8.81
CA SER A 70 0.08 -4.86 -8.05
C SER A 70 1.17 -5.59 -8.84
N TYR A 71 2.22 -6.00 -8.14
CA TYR A 71 3.31 -6.79 -8.73
C TYR A 71 3.99 -7.66 -7.69
N LEU A 72 4.65 -8.71 -8.16
CA LEU A 72 5.60 -9.52 -7.43
C LEU A 72 6.98 -9.33 -8.05
N VAL A 73 8.00 -9.15 -7.23
CA VAL A 73 9.39 -9.09 -7.67
C VAL A 73 10.30 -9.94 -6.81
N GLU A 74 11.27 -10.61 -7.43
CA GLU A 74 12.40 -11.27 -6.78
C GLU A 74 13.67 -10.44 -7.03
N PRO A 75 13.95 -9.42 -6.21
CA PRO A 75 15.09 -8.54 -6.42
C PRO A 75 16.41 -9.21 -6.07
N VAL A 76 16.36 -10.18 -5.16
CA VAL A 76 17.45 -11.04 -4.70
C VAL A 76 16.93 -12.46 -4.65
N LYS A 77 17.72 -13.42 -5.12
CA LYS A 77 17.32 -14.83 -5.17
C LYS A 77 16.81 -15.34 -3.82
N GLY A 78 15.59 -15.87 -3.80
CA GLY A 78 14.96 -16.40 -2.61
C GLY A 78 14.06 -15.43 -1.85
N LEU A 79 14.10 -14.13 -2.15
CA LEU A 79 13.26 -13.11 -1.53
C LEU A 79 12.21 -12.59 -2.52
N TRP A 80 10.95 -12.80 -2.19
CA TRP A 80 9.80 -12.29 -2.93
C TRP A 80 9.17 -11.12 -2.21
N LEU A 81 9.02 -9.99 -2.91
CA LEU A 81 8.34 -8.79 -2.45
C LEU A 81 7.04 -8.64 -3.24
N LEU A 82 5.92 -8.71 -2.53
CA LEU A 82 4.56 -8.64 -3.07
C LEU A 82 3.96 -7.26 -2.79
N ALA A 83 3.91 -6.41 -3.81
CA ALA A 83 3.23 -5.13 -3.76
C ALA A 83 1.75 -5.29 -4.08
N ILE A 84 0.88 -4.82 -3.20
CA ILE A 84 -0.57 -4.94 -3.33
C ILE A 84 -1.17 -3.55 -3.55
N ASP A 85 -1.75 -3.32 -4.72
CA ASP A 85 -2.56 -2.14 -5.00
C ASP A 85 -3.95 -2.30 -4.38
N GLY A 86 -4.09 -1.80 -3.15
CA GLY A 86 -5.33 -1.82 -2.38
C GLY A 86 -6.38 -0.80 -2.83
N ASN A 87 -6.11 0.02 -3.87
CA ASN A 87 -7.10 0.94 -4.38
C ASN A 87 -8.22 0.20 -5.11
N SER A 88 -9.45 0.55 -4.79
CA SER A 88 -10.64 0.08 -5.47
C SER A 88 -11.38 1.23 -6.12
N TYR A 89 -11.93 0.98 -7.28
CA TYR A 89 -12.72 1.95 -8.02
C TYR A 89 -14.12 1.39 -8.25
N LEU A 90 -15.12 2.25 -8.09
CA LEU A 90 -16.52 1.89 -8.26
C LEU A 90 -17.13 2.67 -9.42
N PRO A 91 -17.98 2.03 -10.24
CA PRO A 91 -18.72 2.74 -11.27
C PRO A 91 -19.67 3.76 -10.65
N ARG A 92 -19.80 4.91 -11.26
CA ARG A 92 -20.71 5.98 -10.84
C ARG A 92 -22.01 5.95 -11.66
N LYS A 93 -23.13 6.38 -11.04
CA LYS A 93 -24.45 6.43 -11.70
C LYS A 93 -24.49 7.35 -12.92
N ASN A 94 -23.65 8.38 -12.95
CA ASN A 94 -23.55 9.34 -14.05
C ASN A 94 -22.47 8.98 -15.09
N GLY A 95 -22.02 7.74 -15.11
CA GLY A 95 -20.90 7.29 -15.92
C GLY A 95 -19.54 7.56 -15.24
N GLY A 96 -18.46 6.96 -15.81
CA GLY A 96 -17.14 7.02 -15.22
C GLY A 96 -17.00 6.22 -13.92
N PHE A 97 -15.99 6.53 -13.12
CA PHE A 97 -15.69 5.83 -11.88
C PHE A 97 -15.19 6.79 -10.80
N GLY A 98 -15.16 6.31 -9.57
CA GLY A 98 -14.58 7.01 -8.43
C GLY A 98 -13.85 6.06 -7.50
N SER A 99 -12.86 6.57 -6.76
CA SER A 99 -12.20 5.81 -5.71
C SER A 99 -13.23 5.37 -4.66
N ALA A 100 -13.15 4.12 -4.26
CA ALA A 100 -13.97 3.58 -3.17
C ALA A 100 -13.54 4.11 -1.79
N SER A 101 -12.38 4.67 -1.66
CA SER A 101 -11.80 5.31 -0.45
C SER A 101 -11.88 4.54 0.88
N ILE A 102 -12.33 3.29 0.88
CA ILE A 102 -12.56 2.48 2.07
C ILE A 102 -11.62 1.29 2.23
N GLY A 103 -10.42 1.41 1.66
CA GLY A 103 -9.36 0.44 1.84
C GLY A 103 -9.73 -0.97 1.37
N TYR A 104 -9.22 -1.97 2.06
CA TYR A 104 -9.38 -3.37 1.67
C TYR A 104 -10.82 -3.90 1.70
N ASN A 105 -11.71 -3.32 2.50
CA ASN A 105 -13.09 -3.81 2.62
C ASN A 105 -13.83 -3.84 1.28
N GLN A 106 -13.54 -2.90 0.39
CA GLN A 106 -14.08 -2.87 -0.97
C GLN A 106 -13.19 -3.63 -1.96
N THR A 107 -11.88 -3.65 -1.72
CA THR A 107 -10.94 -4.31 -2.62
C THR A 107 -11.25 -5.81 -2.76
N VAL A 108 -11.60 -6.49 -1.66
CA VAL A 108 -11.96 -7.91 -1.67
C VAL A 108 -13.15 -8.20 -2.60
N ASP A 109 -14.12 -7.31 -2.63
CA ASP A 109 -15.33 -7.52 -3.42
C ASP A 109 -15.14 -7.15 -4.90
N HIS A 110 -14.34 -6.13 -5.19
CA HIS A 110 -14.18 -5.56 -6.53
C HIS A 110 -12.91 -6.00 -7.27
N LYS A 111 -11.89 -6.52 -6.57
CA LYS A 111 -10.64 -7.01 -7.15
C LYS A 111 -10.41 -8.49 -6.86
N LYS A 112 -11.38 -9.34 -7.17
CA LYS A 112 -11.31 -10.81 -6.93
C LYS A 112 -10.09 -11.45 -7.60
N HIS A 113 -9.68 -10.96 -8.78
CA HIS A 113 -8.47 -11.39 -9.48
C HIS A 113 -7.22 -11.20 -8.62
N LEU A 114 -7.14 -10.10 -7.88
CA LEU A 114 -6.01 -9.76 -7.01
C LEU A 114 -5.85 -10.80 -5.88
N PHE A 115 -6.92 -11.10 -5.15
CA PHE A 115 -6.85 -12.06 -4.04
C PHE A 115 -6.62 -13.50 -4.51
N SER A 116 -7.15 -13.88 -5.67
CA SER A 116 -6.84 -15.16 -6.31
C SER A 116 -5.35 -15.26 -6.68
N TRP A 117 -4.78 -14.18 -7.20
CA TRP A 117 -3.36 -14.09 -7.52
C TRP A 117 -2.48 -14.09 -6.27
N ILE A 118 -2.81 -13.33 -5.22
CA ILE A 118 -2.08 -13.34 -3.93
C ILE A 118 -1.99 -14.76 -3.38
N LYS A 119 -3.09 -15.51 -3.41
CA LYS A 119 -3.11 -16.93 -2.99
C LYS A 119 -2.17 -17.78 -3.83
N LYS A 120 -2.20 -17.64 -5.16
CA LYS A 120 -1.28 -18.34 -6.08
C LYS A 120 0.18 -18.00 -5.79
N VAL A 121 0.50 -16.73 -5.61
CA VAL A 121 1.85 -16.26 -5.25
C VAL A 121 2.34 -16.88 -3.96
N ALA A 122 1.54 -16.84 -2.89
CA ALA A 122 1.94 -17.40 -1.60
C ALA A 122 2.14 -18.92 -1.64
N GLN A 123 1.27 -19.66 -2.36
CA GLN A 123 1.44 -21.09 -2.58
C GLN A 123 2.73 -21.41 -3.37
N ASN A 124 3.03 -20.61 -4.40
CA ASN A 124 4.25 -20.78 -5.18
C ASN A 124 5.49 -20.42 -4.35
N ALA A 125 5.42 -19.36 -3.51
CA ALA A 125 6.50 -19.03 -2.60
C ALA A 125 6.83 -20.21 -1.66
N GLN A 126 5.81 -20.86 -1.11
CA GLN A 126 5.99 -22.03 -0.27
C GLN A 126 6.62 -23.20 -1.04
N LYS A 127 6.09 -23.54 -2.22
CA LYS A 127 6.60 -24.62 -3.08
C LYS A 127 8.05 -24.41 -3.51
N LEU A 128 8.41 -23.17 -3.79
CA LEU A 128 9.74 -22.76 -4.26
C LEU A 128 10.69 -22.35 -3.13
N ASN A 129 10.25 -22.51 -1.87
CA ASN A 129 10.99 -22.12 -0.68
C ASN A 129 11.48 -20.65 -0.70
N LYS A 130 10.59 -19.75 -1.12
CA LYS A 130 10.85 -18.31 -1.15
C LYS A 130 10.38 -17.65 0.15
N LYS A 131 11.12 -16.65 0.60
CA LYS A 131 10.66 -15.75 1.66
C LYS A 131 9.73 -14.73 1.04
N LEU A 132 8.47 -14.70 1.47
CA LEU A 132 7.44 -13.81 0.93
C LEU A 132 7.13 -12.70 1.93
N ILE A 133 7.25 -11.46 1.48
CA ILE A 133 6.89 -10.26 2.22
C ILE A 133 5.89 -9.48 1.39
N ALA A 134 4.73 -9.18 1.97
CA ALA A 134 3.71 -8.36 1.34
C ALA A 134 3.78 -6.92 1.86
N PHE A 135 3.43 -5.96 1.02
CA PHE A 135 3.27 -4.56 1.42
C PHE A 135 2.20 -3.86 0.60
N SER A 136 1.56 -2.89 1.23
CA SER A 136 0.53 -2.06 0.60
C SER A 136 0.37 -0.72 1.33
N HIS A 137 -0.52 0.14 0.83
CA HIS A 137 -0.87 1.39 1.52
C HIS A 137 -1.71 1.13 2.76
N TYR A 138 -2.75 0.29 2.66
CA TYR A 138 -3.69 0.06 3.76
C TYR A 138 -3.24 -1.07 4.70
N PRO A 139 -3.44 -0.91 6.03
CA PRO A 139 -3.31 -2.02 6.98
C PRO A 139 -4.30 -3.14 6.69
N ALA A 140 -3.93 -4.36 7.06
CA ALA A 140 -4.76 -5.56 6.92
C ALA A 140 -5.41 -6.01 8.23
N VAL A 141 -5.11 -5.33 9.33
CA VAL A 141 -5.70 -5.52 10.66
C VAL A 141 -6.18 -4.18 11.21
N ASP A 142 -7.07 -4.21 12.20
CA ASP A 142 -7.50 -3.00 12.90
C ASP A 142 -6.27 -2.23 13.43
N PHE A 143 -6.17 -0.96 13.05
CA PHE A 143 -5.06 -0.09 13.39
C PHE A 143 -5.31 0.79 14.63
N ASN A 144 -6.36 0.49 15.38
CA ASN A 144 -6.69 1.12 16.64
C ASN A 144 -6.70 0.07 17.78
N ASP A 145 -5.84 -0.94 17.72
CA ASP A 145 -5.72 -2.01 18.74
C ASP A 145 -7.07 -2.67 19.09
N ASP A 146 -7.86 -2.96 18.04
CA ASP A 146 -9.21 -3.53 18.15
C ASP A 146 -10.26 -2.63 18.85
N ALA A 147 -9.92 -1.37 19.13
CA ALA A 147 -10.83 -0.38 19.69
C ALA A 147 -11.73 0.32 18.64
N SER A 148 -11.57 0.00 17.35
CA SER A 148 -12.34 0.65 16.28
C SER A 148 -13.85 0.54 16.43
N PRO A 149 -14.44 -0.57 16.91
CA PRO A 149 -15.88 -0.63 17.15
C PRO A 149 -16.37 0.40 18.17
N GLN A 150 -15.63 0.58 19.26
CA GLN A 150 -15.94 1.55 20.31
C GLN A 150 -15.76 2.99 19.79
N LEU A 151 -14.69 3.23 19.03
CA LEU A 151 -14.44 4.52 18.41
C LEU A 151 -15.53 4.90 17.40
N LYS A 152 -16.06 3.95 16.62
CA LYS A 152 -17.19 4.18 15.70
C LYS A 152 -18.46 4.61 16.45
N ILE A 153 -18.74 4.00 17.60
CA ILE A 153 -19.88 4.38 18.44
C ILE A 153 -19.70 5.79 18.98
N PHE A 154 -18.51 6.12 19.45
CA PHE A 154 -18.21 7.42 20.07
C PHE A 154 -18.08 8.58 19.08
N LEU A 155 -17.35 8.38 17.96
CA LEU A 155 -17.01 9.42 17.00
C LEU A 155 -17.89 9.42 15.74
N GLY A 156 -18.51 8.28 15.42
CA GLY A 156 -19.22 8.03 14.16
C GLY A 156 -18.33 7.39 13.09
N GLU A 157 -18.93 6.55 12.25
CA GLU A 157 -18.21 5.72 11.26
C GLU A 157 -17.31 6.49 10.28
N LYS A 158 -17.69 7.72 9.92
CA LYS A 158 -16.98 8.54 8.91
C LYS A 158 -15.89 9.42 9.49
N LYS A 159 -15.66 9.36 10.79
CA LYS A 159 -14.63 10.15 11.46
C LYS A 159 -13.34 9.34 11.60
N TRP A 160 -12.22 10.02 11.72
CA TRP A 160 -10.91 9.46 12.04
C TRP A 160 -10.52 8.21 11.21
N GLN A 161 -10.86 8.19 9.92
CA GLN A 161 -10.57 7.07 9.00
C GLN A 161 -11.26 5.74 9.39
N LEU A 162 -12.23 5.75 10.30
CA LEU A 162 -12.87 4.53 10.83
C LEU A 162 -13.60 3.71 9.76
N GLU A 163 -14.05 4.35 8.67
CA GLU A 163 -14.59 3.63 7.50
C GLU A 163 -13.56 2.78 6.75
N ARG A 164 -12.24 3.05 6.96
CA ARG A 164 -11.12 2.36 6.31
C ARG A 164 -10.50 1.28 7.18
N VAL A 165 -10.96 1.13 8.42
CA VAL A 165 -10.54 0.04 9.29
C VAL A 165 -10.88 -1.28 8.62
N PRO A 166 -9.89 -2.17 8.38
CA PRO A 166 -10.16 -3.43 7.71
C PRO A 166 -11.05 -4.33 8.59
N GLU A 167 -12.02 -4.94 7.96
CA GLU A 167 -12.80 -6.01 8.58
C GLU A 167 -11.92 -7.23 8.84
N GLU A 168 -12.20 -7.99 9.87
CA GLU A 168 -11.41 -9.18 10.25
C GLU A 168 -11.30 -10.21 9.12
N ARG A 169 -12.29 -10.24 8.18
CA ARG A 169 -12.22 -11.09 6.99
C ARG A 169 -10.99 -10.81 6.12
N ILE A 170 -10.44 -9.59 6.14
CA ILE A 170 -9.25 -9.22 5.33
C ILE A 170 -8.02 -9.94 5.85
N ALA A 171 -7.75 -9.84 7.16
CA ALA A 171 -6.65 -10.57 7.80
C ALA A 171 -6.79 -12.08 7.56
N LYS A 172 -8.01 -12.63 7.71
CA LYS A 172 -8.29 -14.04 7.48
C LYS A 172 -7.96 -14.47 6.05
N ILE A 173 -8.39 -13.71 5.03
CA ILE A 173 -8.11 -14.01 3.62
C ILE A 173 -6.60 -14.03 3.35
N LEU A 174 -5.85 -13.06 3.88
CA LEU A 174 -4.40 -13.01 3.70
C LEU A 174 -3.69 -14.15 4.42
N ILE A 175 -4.11 -14.50 5.62
CA ILE A 175 -3.59 -15.65 6.37
C ILE A 175 -3.87 -16.96 5.65
N GLU A 176 -5.09 -17.17 5.18
CA GLU A 176 -5.48 -18.37 4.42
C GLU A 176 -4.76 -18.46 3.07
N ALA A 177 -4.39 -17.32 2.49
CA ALA A 177 -3.52 -17.27 1.32
C ALA A 177 -2.07 -17.69 1.64
N GLY A 178 -1.62 -17.54 2.90
CA GLY A 178 -0.26 -17.87 3.34
C GLY A 178 0.64 -16.65 3.58
N ILE A 179 0.10 -15.44 3.62
CA ILE A 179 0.84 -14.22 3.97
C ILE A 179 1.06 -14.20 5.49
N LYS A 180 2.32 -14.08 5.90
CA LYS A 180 2.72 -14.03 7.32
C LYS A 180 3.21 -12.66 7.77
N LEU A 181 3.76 -11.87 6.85
CA LEU A 181 4.33 -10.56 7.12
C LEU A 181 3.82 -9.56 6.09
N HIS A 182 3.20 -8.49 6.56
CA HIS A 182 2.64 -7.43 5.74
C HIS A 182 3.06 -6.06 6.30
N PHE A 183 3.61 -5.20 5.44
CA PHE A 183 3.93 -3.82 5.79
C PHE A 183 2.86 -2.89 5.24
N ALA A 184 2.44 -1.93 6.05
CA ALA A 184 1.41 -0.96 5.69
C ALA A 184 1.79 0.46 6.09
N GLY A 185 1.14 1.43 5.47
CA GLY A 185 1.22 2.86 5.80
C GLY A 185 -0.13 3.38 6.29
N HIS A 186 -0.67 4.37 5.61
CA HIS A 186 -1.99 4.97 5.78
C HIS A 186 -2.16 5.85 7.03
N MET A 187 -2.02 5.29 8.21
CA MET A 187 -2.26 6.02 9.46
C MET A 187 -1.08 6.87 9.91
N HIS A 188 0.10 6.69 9.28
CA HIS A 188 1.34 7.38 9.63
C HIS A 188 1.80 7.14 11.08
N ILE A 189 1.37 6.03 11.67
CA ILE A 189 1.75 5.63 13.04
C ILE A 189 2.76 4.50 13.01
N ASN A 190 3.53 4.39 14.08
CA ASN A 190 4.47 3.29 14.31
C ASN A 190 3.80 2.23 15.18
N ASP A 191 3.23 1.22 14.55
CA ASP A 191 2.44 0.20 15.22
C ASP A 191 2.64 -1.19 14.62
N THR A 192 2.24 -2.25 15.35
CA THR A 192 2.31 -3.63 14.89
C THR A 192 1.11 -4.42 15.43
N GLY A 193 0.21 -4.78 14.53
CA GLY A 193 -0.90 -5.65 14.83
C GLY A 193 -0.61 -7.11 14.47
N LYS A 194 -1.10 -8.05 15.26
CA LYS A 194 -0.99 -9.48 14.99
C LYS A 194 -2.35 -10.16 15.02
N ARG A 195 -2.53 -11.13 14.13
CA ARG A 195 -3.67 -12.05 14.15
C ARG A 195 -3.16 -13.49 14.13
N ASP A 196 -3.60 -14.26 15.10
CA ASP A 196 -3.33 -15.70 15.19
C ASP A 196 -4.60 -16.47 14.89
N TYR A 197 -4.48 -17.49 14.02
CA TYR A 197 -5.56 -18.41 13.71
C TYR A 197 -5.18 -19.84 14.07
N LYS A 198 -6.14 -20.73 14.01
CA LYS A 198 -5.94 -22.16 14.26
C LYS A 198 -4.84 -22.72 13.37
N ASN A 199 -4.16 -23.77 13.83
CA ASN A 199 -3.11 -24.50 13.11
C ASN A 199 -1.79 -23.72 12.90
N GLY A 200 -1.49 -22.71 13.72
CA GLY A 200 -0.24 -21.95 13.64
C GLY A 200 -0.16 -20.97 12.47
N HIS A 201 -1.29 -20.70 11.81
CA HIS A 201 -1.39 -19.63 10.83
C HIS A 201 -1.49 -18.28 11.52
N PHE A 202 -0.74 -17.31 11.05
CA PHE A 202 -0.72 -15.96 11.61
C PHE A 202 -0.40 -14.92 10.55
N LEU A 203 -0.75 -13.67 10.86
CA LEU A 203 -0.33 -12.47 10.12
C LEU A 203 0.23 -11.45 11.12
N VAL A 204 1.41 -10.94 10.82
CA VAL A 204 1.96 -9.74 11.47
C VAL A 204 1.85 -8.60 10.47
N ASN A 205 1.07 -7.59 10.85
CA ASN A 205 0.90 -6.37 10.07
C ASN A 205 1.69 -5.25 10.74
N ILE A 206 2.70 -4.73 10.07
CA ILE A 206 3.58 -3.69 10.57
C ILE A 206 3.23 -2.38 9.89
N GLN A 207 2.77 -1.41 10.65
CA GLN A 207 2.56 -0.07 10.18
C GLN A 207 3.87 0.71 10.21
N THR A 208 4.14 1.42 9.12
CA THR A 208 5.31 2.27 8.99
C THR A 208 4.96 3.71 9.33
N PRO A 209 5.80 4.41 10.10
CA PRO A 209 5.66 5.85 10.26
C PRO A 209 5.81 6.55 8.91
N SER A 210 5.38 7.78 8.81
CA SER A 210 5.51 8.59 7.60
C SER A 210 6.76 9.47 7.68
N LEU A 211 7.39 9.71 6.53
CA LEU A 211 8.44 10.72 6.41
C LEU A 211 7.91 12.15 6.50
N ALA A 212 6.59 12.32 6.29
CA ALA A 212 5.92 13.62 6.25
C ALA A 212 4.99 13.87 7.46
N ALA A 213 5.08 13.05 8.50
CA ALA A 213 4.29 13.20 9.73
C ALA A 213 5.18 13.14 10.96
N TYR A 214 4.70 13.69 12.05
CA TYR A 214 5.39 13.65 13.35
C TYR A 214 5.08 12.31 14.05
N ILE A 215 6.04 11.56 14.50
CA ILE A 215 7.51 11.66 14.38
C ILE A 215 7.92 11.03 13.04
N PRO A 216 8.67 11.74 12.16
CA PRO A 216 9.07 11.18 10.87
C PRO A 216 10.01 10.00 11.06
N GLY A 217 9.79 8.95 10.26
CA GLY A 217 10.61 7.75 10.39
C GLY A 217 10.38 6.74 9.28
N TYR A 218 11.17 5.68 9.34
CA TYR A 218 11.09 4.54 8.43
C TYR A 218 11.44 3.22 9.15
N LYS A 219 11.18 2.11 8.49
CA LYS A 219 11.52 0.77 8.98
C LYS A 219 12.72 0.19 8.24
N ILE A 220 13.58 -0.49 8.97
CA ILE A 220 14.62 -1.37 8.41
C ILE A 220 14.21 -2.80 8.72
N LEU A 221 14.10 -3.62 7.68
CA LEU A 221 13.87 -5.05 7.79
C LEU A 221 15.16 -5.80 7.56
N LYS A 222 15.62 -6.55 8.56
CA LYS A 222 16.75 -7.47 8.48
C LYS A 222 16.23 -8.91 8.44
N LEU A 223 16.65 -9.66 7.44
CA LEU A 223 16.26 -11.06 7.27
C LEU A 223 17.48 -11.96 7.46
N ASP A 224 17.39 -12.89 8.39
CA ASP A 224 18.37 -13.96 8.56
C ASP A 224 17.66 -15.31 8.72
N LYS A 225 17.97 -16.24 7.82
CA LYS A 225 17.39 -17.59 7.79
C LYS A 225 15.88 -17.59 8.04
N ASN A 226 15.46 -17.81 9.28
CA ASN A 226 14.04 -17.90 9.67
C ASN A 226 13.59 -16.76 10.57
N THR A 227 14.43 -15.77 10.77
CA THR A 227 14.12 -14.58 11.58
C THR A 227 13.94 -13.35 10.72
N ALA A 228 13.01 -12.50 11.11
CA ALA A 228 12.81 -11.17 10.57
C ALA A 228 12.88 -10.18 11.74
N GLU A 229 13.87 -9.30 11.71
CA GLU A 229 14.01 -8.20 12.67
C GLU A 229 13.56 -6.90 12.02
N VAL A 230 12.70 -6.16 12.69
CA VAL A 230 12.18 -4.88 12.20
C VAL A 230 12.57 -3.79 13.18
N GLU A 231 13.38 -2.86 12.69
CA GLU A 231 13.83 -1.69 13.43
C GLU A 231 13.07 -0.45 12.96
N THR A 232 12.65 0.41 13.88
CA THR A 232 12.11 1.73 13.57
C THR A 232 13.19 2.78 13.75
N VAL A 233 13.46 3.54 12.71
CA VAL A 233 14.43 4.64 12.74
C VAL A 233 13.66 5.95 12.65
N ALA A 234 13.72 6.75 13.72
CA ALA A 234 13.19 8.11 13.72
C ALA A 234 14.20 9.07 13.08
N ILE A 235 13.72 9.94 12.22
CA ILE A 235 14.52 11.00 11.60
C ILE A 235 14.57 12.16 12.60
N LYS A 236 15.76 12.47 13.09
CA LYS A 236 15.97 13.53 14.08
C LYS A 236 16.32 14.87 13.43
N GLU A 237 16.96 14.83 12.27
CA GLU A 237 17.46 16.03 11.59
C GLU A 237 17.26 15.88 10.07
N VAL A 238 16.89 16.96 9.43
CA VAL A 238 16.80 17.06 7.96
C VAL A 238 17.67 18.24 7.53
N PRO A 239 18.68 18.03 6.69
CA PRO A 239 19.52 19.11 6.19
C PRO A 239 18.68 20.23 5.57
N ARG A 240 18.99 21.46 5.91
CA ARG A 240 18.33 22.67 5.36
C ARG A 240 16.84 22.78 5.71
N PHE A 241 16.35 22.09 6.77
CA PHE A 241 14.95 22.16 7.16
C PHE A 241 14.50 23.59 7.50
N ASP A 242 15.38 24.37 8.12
CA ASP A 242 15.12 25.75 8.50
C ASP A 242 14.81 26.69 7.32
N GLU A 243 15.27 26.35 6.12
CA GLU A 243 14.97 27.11 4.91
C GLU A 243 13.50 27.05 4.50
N LEU A 244 12.74 26.09 5.02
CA LEU A 244 11.30 25.97 4.79
C LEU A 244 10.48 26.99 5.60
N PHE A 245 10.94 27.44 6.76
CA PHE A 245 10.17 28.34 7.61
C PHE A 245 9.81 29.68 6.96
N PRO A 246 10.70 30.37 6.24
CA PRO A 246 10.31 31.57 5.50
C PRO A 246 9.23 31.30 4.44
N LEU A 247 9.26 30.13 3.78
CA LEU A 247 8.25 29.72 2.79
C LEU A 247 6.90 29.48 3.46
N TYR A 248 6.85 28.74 4.57
CA TYR A 248 5.65 28.51 5.36
C TYR A 248 5.06 29.81 5.89
N LYS A 249 5.89 30.75 6.35
CA LYS A 249 5.42 32.06 6.79
C LYS A 249 4.79 32.85 5.66
N THR A 250 5.40 32.84 4.46
CA THR A 250 4.87 33.51 3.28
C THR A 250 3.51 32.93 2.88
N GLU A 251 3.39 31.61 2.86
CA GLU A 251 2.15 30.90 2.58
C GLU A 251 1.07 31.22 3.61
N HIS A 252 1.42 31.19 4.90
CA HIS A 252 0.52 31.53 5.98
C HIS A 252 -0.01 32.97 5.87
N ASP A 253 0.87 33.95 5.58
CA ASP A 253 0.48 35.34 5.41
C ASP A 253 -0.43 35.55 4.19
N TYR A 254 -0.20 34.79 3.12
CA TYR A 254 -1.10 34.73 1.96
C TYR A 254 -2.48 34.18 2.33
N LEU A 255 -2.53 33.06 3.05
CA LEU A 255 -3.77 32.40 3.47
C LEU A 255 -4.58 33.28 4.43
N LYS A 256 -3.95 34.00 5.35
CA LYS A 256 -4.61 34.98 6.20
C LYS A 256 -5.28 36.12 5.40
N LYS A 257 -4.60 36.64 4.39
CA LYS A 257 -5.14 37.66 3.50
C LYS A 257 -6.31 37.15 2.66
N SER A 258 -6.36 35.86 2.38
CA SER A 258 -7.39 35.20 1.57
C SER A 258 -8.63 34.80 2.37
N ASN A 259 -8.78 35.18 3.65
CA ASN A 259 -9.90 34.81 4.53
C ASN A 259 -10.14 33.29 4.69
N LEU A 260 -9.13 32.45 4.49
CA LEU A 260 -9.25 31.04 4.74
C LEU A 260 -9.21 30.77 6.25
N LYS A 261 -10.36 30.44 6.82
CA LYS A 261 -10.64 30.34 8.27
C LYS A 261 -9.94 29.18 9.00
N THR A 262 -9.08 28.40 8.38
CA THR A 262 -8.70 27.09 8.91
C THR A 262 -7.20 26.80 9.06
N TRP A 263 -6.34 27.80 8.96
CA TRP A 263 -4.92 27.58 9.23
C TRP A 263 -4.58 27.98 10.66
N ASN A 264 -4.21 26.97 11.44
CA ASN A 264 -3.65 27.18 12.76
C ASN A 264 -2.13 26.96 12.68
N ILE A 265 -1.38 28.07 12.73
CA ILE A 265 0.09 28.07 12.64
C ILE A 265 0.73 27.41 13.87
N ASP A 266 -0.03 27.29 14.96
CA ASP A 266 0.45 26.64 16.18
C ASP A 266 0.76 25.16 15.98
N ILE A 267 0.15 24.52 14.96
CA ILE A 267 0.47 23.15 14.54
C ILE A 267 1.85 23.08 13.85
N LEU A 268 2.30 24.16 13.23
CA LEU A 268 3.60 24.21 12.57
C LEU A 268 4.75 24.58 13.50
N ASN A 269 4.43 25.13 14.69
CA ASN A 269 5.40 25.56 15.71
C ASN A 269 5.47 24.60 16.91
N SER A 270 4.65 23.54 16.94
CA SER A 270 4.64 22.49 17.97
C SER A 270 5.43 21.27 17.50
#